data_b84192c94d7580aa04a2eb36b09ab50c
#
_entry.id   b84192c94d7580aa04a2eb36b09ab50c
#
_cell.length_a   1.000
_cell.length_b   1.000
_cell.length_c   1.000
_cell.angle_alpha   90.00
_cell.angle_beta   90.00
_cell.angle_gamma   90.00
#
_symmetry.space_group_name_H-M   'P 1'
#
loop_
_entity.id
_entity.type
_entity.pdbx_description
1 polymer ?
#
loop_
_entity_poly.entity_id
_entity_poly.type
_entity_poly.pdbx_seq_one_letter_code
_entity_poly.pdbx_strand_id
1 'polypeptide(L)'
;MTGLQLFWFIIVGVLFSGFFFLEGFDYGVGMSAITVAKDKREVEQAIGSIGPVWDLNEVWLLTAGGAMFASFPYWYASLFSGFYLILFLILVGLIFRGVTFEFRHHSHTEKGKMIWTKVLGVASFAIPFLFGLMFTGMIQGVPMDAKGNVTATFTTYVNFLSVVGGVAVMLLAWLHGLNYLALKTDGDLRKKNKKIA
;
A
#
# COMPACT_ATOMS: atom_id res chain seq x y z
N MET A 1 8.00 22.01 20.73
CA MET A 1 7.28 20.76 21.00
C MET A 1 7.48 20.39 22.45
N THR A 2 6.41 19.97 23.14
CA THR A 2 6.53 19.38 24.47
C THR A 2 7.12 17.96 24.37
N GLY A 3 7.66 17.41 25.48
CA GLY A 3 8.18 16.02 25.46
C GLY A 3 7.13 14.99 25.05
N LEU A 4 5.87 15.18 25.43
CA LEU A 4 4.74 14.31 25.03
C LEU A 4 4.44 14.40 23.52
N GLN A 5 4.51 15.59 22.94
CA GLN A 5 4.33 15.76 21.49
C GLN A 5 5.45 15.07 20.71
N LEU A 6 6.70 15.17 21.17
CA LEU A 6 7.83 14.49 20.55
C LEU A 6 7.67 12.97 20.64
N PHE A 7 7.26 12.46 21.79
CA PHE A 7 7.01 11.04 21.99
C PHE A 7 5.98 10.50 20.97
N TRP A 8 4.81 11.17 20.89
CA TRP A 8 3.76 10.74 19.94
C TRP A 8 4.17 10.92 18.47
N PHE A 9 4.96 11.92 18.14
CA PHE A 9 5.49 12.10 16.79
C PHE A 9 6.37 10.92 16.38
N ILE A 10 7.26 10.46 17.28
CA ILE A 10 8.10 9.28 17.05
C ILE A 10 7.23 8.02 16.91
N ILE A 11 6.25 7.82 17.80
CA ILE A 11 5.35 6.65 17.74
C ILE A 11 4.59 6.59 16.42
N VAL A 12 3.99 7.70 15.97
CA VAL A 12 3.29 7.77 14.68
C VAL A 12 4.26 7.46 13.53
N GLY A 13 5.49 7.98 13.58
CA GLY A 13 6.54 7.67 12.61
C GLY A 13 6.89 6.19 12.56
N VAL A 14 7.04 5.54 13.73
CA VAL A 14 7.30 4.10 13.83
C VAL A 14 6.13 3.28 13.26
N LEU A 15 4.90 3.66 13.57
CA LEU A 15 3.70 2.97 13.08
C LEU A 15 3.58 3.04 11.54
N PHE A 16 3.78 4.20 10.93
CA PHE A 16 3.80 4.31 9.47
C PHE A 16 4.97 3.56 8.85
N SER A 17 6.16 3.64 9.45
CA SER A 17 7.34 2.89 8.95
C SER A 17 7.10 1.39 9.02
N GLY A 18 6.51 0.90 10.13
CA GLY A 18 6.12 -0.50 10.29
C GLY A 18 5.09 -0.93 9.25
N PHE A 19 4.09 -0.09 8.97
CA PHE A 19 3.13 -0.34 7.90
C PHE A 19 3.81 -0.52 6.54
N PHE A 20 4.64 0.43 6.11
CA PHE A 20 5.30 0.33 4.80
C PHE A 20 6.29 -0.83 4.71
N PHE A 21 6.91 -1.22 5.82
CA PHE A 21 7.78 -2.38 5.86
C PHE A 21 7.00 -3.69 5.76
N LEU A 22 5.92 -3.83 6.51
CA LEU A 22 5.14 -5.07 6.56
C LEU A 22 4.20 -5.19 5.36
N GLU A 23 3.41 -4.17 5.09
CA GLU A 23 2.44 -4.16 4.00
C GLU A 23 3.11 -4.01 2.63
N GLY A 24 4.32 -3.43 2.58
CA GLY A 24 5.08 -3.25 1.34
C GLY A 24 5.37 -4.57 0.62
N PHE A 25 5.74 -5.63 1.33
CA PHE A 25 5.93 -6.93 0.68
C PHE A 25 4.61 -7.58 0.27
N ASP A 26 3.51 -7.33 0.97
CA ASP A 26 2.20 -7.85 0.60
C ASP A 26 1.71 -7.28 -0.73
N TYR A 27 1.91 -5.97 -0.97
CA TYR A 27 1.67 -5.36 -2.28
C TYR A 27 2.55 -6.01 -3.35
N GLY A 28 3.83 -6.17 -3.09
CA GLY A 28 4.75 -6.80 -4.04
C GLY A 28 4.40 -8.24 -4.39
N VAL A 29 3.88 -9.01 -3.43
CA VAL A 29 3.35 -10.36 -3.66
C VAL A 29 2.10 -10.30 -4.54
N GLY A 30 1.16 -9.40 -4.26
CA GLY A 30 -0.03 -9.21 -5.09
C GLY A 30 0.30 -8.84 -6.54
N MET A 31 1.28 -7.95 -6.76
CA MET A 31 1.81 -7.64 -8.09
C MET A 31 2.41 -8.88 -8.75
N SER A 32 3.22 -9.64 -8.01
CA SER A 32 3.91 -10.84 -8.53
C SER A 32 2.95 -11.97 -8.89
N ALA A 33 1.81 -12.05 -8.21
CA ALA A 33 0.77 -13.03 -8.50
C ALA A 33 0.18 -12.90 -9.92
N ILE A 34 0.23 -11.69 -10.52
CA ILE A 34 -0.27 -11.44 -11.88
C ILE A 34 0.82 -11.18 -12.91
N THR A 35 2.07 -10.94 -12.48
CA THR A 35 3.19 -10.63 -13.40
C THR A 35 4.23 -11.73 -13.49
N VAL A 36 4.57 -12.36 -12.38
CA VAL A 36 5.65 -13.35 -12.27
C VAL A 36 5.14 -14.79 -12.27
N ALA A 37 4.07 -15.05 -11.51
CA ALA A 37 3.45 -16.36 -11.44
C ALA A 37 2.79 -16.72 -12.79
N LYS A 38 3.12 -17.91 -13.34
CA LYS A 38 2.67 -18.32 -14.68
C LYS A 38 1.59 -19.40 -14.65
N ASP A 39 1.52 -20.17 -13.58
CA ASP A 39 0.56 -21.25 -13.43
C ASP A 39 -0.22 -21.12 -12.11
N LYS A 40 -1.27 -21.93 -11.98
CA LYS A 40 -2.14 -21.91 -10.80
C LYS A 40 -1.39 -22.21 -9.51
N ARG A 41 -0.44 -23.13 -9.53
CA ARG A 41 0.32 -23.52 -8.35
C ARG A 41 1.19 -22.38 -7.87
N GLU A 42 1.84 -21.66 -8.77
CA GLU A 42 2.66 -20.48 -8.44
C GLU A 42 1.81 -19.35 -7.88
N VAL A 43 0.61 -19.10 -8.42
CA VAL A 43 -0.33 -18.11 -7.91
C VAL A 43 -0.81 -18.48 -6.50
N GLU A 44 -1.19 -19.75 -6.27
CA GLU A 44 -1.59 -20.22 -4.94
C GLU A 44 -0.43 -20.12 -3.94
N GLN A 45 0.77 -20.45 -4.35
CA GLN A 45 1.96 -20.34 -3.51
C GLN A 45 2.27 -18.87 -3.15
N ALA A 46 2.14 -17.94 -4.11
CA ALA A 46 2.35 -16.53 -3.88
C ALA A 46 1.30 -15.97 -2.90
N ILE A 47 0.02 -16.12 -3.21
CA ILE A 47 -1.07 -15.59 -2.37
C ILE A 47 -1.11 -16.27 -1.00
N GLY A 48 -0.90 -17.60 -0.95
CA GLY A 48 -0.83 -18.35 0.29
C GLY A 48 0.30 -17.91 1.22
N SER A 49 1.39 -17.33 0.68
CA SER A 49 2.51 -16.85 1.49
C SER A 49 2.17 -15.64 2.36
N ILE A 50 1.23 -14.80 1.93
CA ILE A 50 0.77 -13.60 2.68
C ILE A 50 -0.57 -13.83 3.40
N GLY A 51 -1.31 -14.88 3.05
CA GLY A 51 -2.60 -15.19 3.64
C GLY A 51 -2.66 -15.11 5.17
N PRO A 52 -1.67 -15.64 5.90
CA PRO A 52 -1.66 -15.60 7.37
C PRO A 52 -1.34 -14.23 8.00
N VAL A 53 -0.83 -13.26 7.23
CA VAL A 53 -0.21 -12.03 7.79
C VAL A 53 -0.79 -10.72 7.25
N TRP A 54 -1.44 -10.73 6.09
CA TRP A 54 -1.92 -9.51 5.41
C TRP A 54 -2.83 -8.64 6.29
N ASP A 55 -3.75 -9.24 7.02
CA ASP A 55 -4.70 -8.54 7.89
C ASP A 55 -3.97 -7.82 9.05
N LEU A 56 -3.04 -8.53 9.68
CA LEU A 56 -2.20 -7.97 10.74
C LEU A 56 -1.34 -6.81 10.23
N ASN A 57 -0.80 -6.92 9.01
CA ASN A 57 0.04 -5.89 8.41
C ASN A 57 -0.79 -4.63 8.10
N GLU A 58 -2.01 -4.78 7.60
CA GLU A 58 -2.91 -3.67 7.28
C GLU A 58 -3.37 -2.88 8.53
N VAL A 59 -3.50 -3.54 9.69
CA VAL A 59 -3.87 -2.88 10.97
C VAL A 59 -2.87 -1.81 11.39
N TRP A 60 -1.61 -1.89 11.00
CA TRP A 60 -0.61 -0.84 11.29
C TRP A 60 -1.02 0.51 10.72
N LEU A 61 -1.63 0.56 9.53
CA LEU A 61 -2.14 1.80 8.93
C LEU A 61 -3.28 2.40 9.76
N LEU A 62 -4.23 1.56 10.18
CA LEU A 62 -5.35 1.99 11.01
C LEU A 62 -4.87 2.54 12.35
N THR A 63 -3.92 1.85 12.98
CA THR A 63 -3.32 2.26 14.24
C THR A 63 -2.55 3.57 14.09
N ALA A 64 -1.77 3.74 13.01
CA ALA A 64 -1.05 4.97 12.71
C ALA A 64 -2.00 6.15 12.50
N GLY A 65 -3.05 5.97 11.70
CA GLY A 65 -4.09 6.97 11.47
C GLY A 65 -4.84 7.36 12.74
N GLY A 66 -5.24 6.39 13.56
CA GLY A 66 -5.89 6.62 14.85
C GLY A 66 -4.98 7.35 15.85
N ALA A 67 -3.72 6.96 15.96
CA ALA A 67 -2.73 7.63 16.80
C ALA A 67 -2.48 9.07 16.34
N MET A 68 -2.38 9.30 15.02
CA MET A 68 -2.23 10.64 14.45
C MET A 68 -3.47 11.51 14.72
N PHE A 69 -4.68 10.95 14.54
CA PHE A 69 -5.92 11.66 14.85
C PHE A 69 -6.00 12.11 16.32
N ALA A 70 -5.65 11.20 17.24
CA ALA A 70 -5.71 11.49 18.68
C ALA A 70 -4.63 12.48 19.14
N SER A 71 -3.41 12.41 18.57
CA SER A 71 -2.25 13.18 19.03
C SER A 71 -2.07 14.50 18.28
N PHE A 72 -2.45 14.53 16.99
CA PHE A 72 -2.25 15.67 16.08
C PHE A 72 -3.48 15.92 15.20
N PRO A 73 -4.64 16.29 15.78
CA PRO A 73 -5.92 16.41 15.05
C PRO A 73 -5.87 17.40 13.89
N TYR A 74 -5.15 18.51 14.02
CA TYR A 74 -4.99 19.50 12.94
C TYR A 74 -4.17 18.93 11.77
N TRP A 75 -3.10 18.20 12.05
CA TRP A 75 -2.31 17.54 11.01
C TRP A 75 -3.15 16.46 10.29
N TYR A 76 -3.86 15.65 11.07
CA TYR A 76 -4.79 14.66 10.50
C TYR A 76 -5.83 15.33 9.60
N ALA A 77 -6.50 16.38 10.07
CA ALA A 77 -7.52 17.08 9.30
C ALA A 77 -6.98 17.67 7.99
N SER A 78 -5.81 18.33 8.05
CA SER A 78 -5.16 18.92 6.87
C SER A 78 -4.73 17.86 5.85
N LEU A 79 -4.19 16.74 6.31
CA LEU A 79 -3.79 15.63 5.44
C LEU A 79 -5.00 15.02 4.72
N PHE A 80 -6.05 14.68 5.48
CA PHE A 80 -7.25 14.05 4.93
C PHE A 80 -8.05 15.01 4.05
N SER A 81 -8.09 16.30 4.38
CA SER A 81 -8.72 17.31 3.55
C SER A 81 -7.95 17.53 2.25
N GLY A 82 -6.63 17.67 2.33
CA GLY A 82 -5.79 17.98 1.17
C GLY A 82 -5.66 16.83 0.18
N PHE A 83 -5.51 15.62 0.69
CA PHE A 83 -5.34 14.42 -0.14
C PHE A 83 -6.59 13.54 -0.18
N TYR A 84 -7.78 14.12 0.06
CA TYR A 84 -9.04 13.38 0.21
C TYR A 84 -9.27 12.34 -0.89
N LEU A 85 -9.18 12.73 -2.17
CA LEU A 85 -9.45 11.79 -3.27
C LEU A 85 -8.39 10.69 -3.36
N ILE A 86 -7.12 11.01 -3.12
CA ILE A 86 -6.04 10.02 -3.15
C ILE A 86 -6.22 9.01 -2.00
N LEU A 87 -6.48 9.49 -0.80
CA LEU A 87 -6.74 8.64 0.38
C LEU A 87 -8.02 7.82 0.22
N PHE A 88 -9.06 8.39 -0.38
CA PHE A 88 -10.28 7.66 -0.73
C PHE A 88 -10.00 6.51 -1.71
N LEU A 89 -9.21 6.75 -2.76
CA LEU A 89 -8.83 5.73 -3.73
C LEU A 89 -7.94 4.64 -3.09
N ILE A 90 -7.03 5.02 -2.18
CA ILE A 90 -6.25 4.06 -1.39
C ILE A 90 -7.19 3.18 -0.56
N LEU A 91 -8.14 3.77 0.16
CA LEU A 91 -9.12 3.04 0.95
C LEU A 91 -9.94 2.06 0.09
N VAL A 92 -10.42 2.50 -1.05
CA VAL A 92 -11.14 1.64 -2.01
C VAL A 92 -10.25 0.48 -2.47
N GLY A 93 -8.98 0.75 -2.76
CA GLY A 93 -8.00 -0.28 -3.12
C GLY A 93 -7.78 -1.31 -1.99
N LEU A 94 -7.64 -0.86 -0.75
CA LEU A 94 -7.49 -1.71 0.43
C LEU A 94 -8.73 -2.59 0.64
N ILE A 95 -9.94 -2.03 0.52
CA ILE A 95 -11.19 -2.80 0.61
C ILE A 95 -11.24 -3.90 -0.46
N PHE A 96 -10.98 -3.56 -1.73
CA PHE A 96 -10.96 -4.57 -2.80
C PHE A 96 -9.90 -5.64 -2.57
N ARG A 97 -8.75 -5.27 -2.05
CA ARG A 97 -7.68 -6.19 -1.73
C ARG A 97 -8.08 -7.13 -0.60
N GLY A 98 -8.57 -6.62 0.53
CA GLY A 98 -9.02 -7.44 1.67
C GLY A 98 -10.15 -8.41 1.29
N VAL A 99 -11.17 -7.91 0.57
CA VAL A 99 -12.28 -8.72 0.08
C VAL A 99 -11.82 -9.85 -0.85
N THR A 100 -10.74 -9.64 -1.60
CA THR A 100 -10.22 -10.64 -2.54
C THR A 100 -9.81 -11.95 -1.84
N PHE A 101 -9.20 -11.91 -0.68
CA PHE A 101 -8.75 -13.13 0.01
C PHE A 101 -9.94 -14.05 0.32
N GLU A 102 -11.04 -13.51 0.83
CA GLU A 102 -12.25 -14.27 1.17
C GLU A 102 -12.99 -14.75 -0.10
N PHE A 103 -13.30 -13.83 -1.02
CA PHE A 103 -14.07 -14.18 -2.21
C PHE A 103 -13.33 -15.10 -3.17
N ARG A 104 -11.99 -14.96 -3.25
CA ARG A 104 -11.17 -15.89 -4.02
C ARG A 104 -11.20 -17.30 -3.42
N HIS A 105 -11.14 -17.42 -2.10
CA HIS A 105 -11.20 -18.70 -1.40
C HIS A 105 -12.54 -19.39 -1.62
N HIS A 106 -13.65 -18.66 -1.56
CA HIS A 106 -15.01 -19.18 -1.76
C HIS A 106 -15.42 -19.32 -3.23
N SER A 107 -14.57 -18.93 -4.17
CA SER A 107 -14.90 -19.07 -5.60
C SER A 107 -14.82 -20.52 -6.06
N HIS A 108 -15.97 -21.06 -6.55
CA HIS A 108 -16.06 -22.42 -7.06
C HIS A 108 -15.55 -22.57 -8.51
N THR A 109 -15.29 -21.46 -9.19
CA THR A 109 -14.87 -21.49 -10.60
C THR A 109 -13.46 -20.94 -10.77
N GLU A 110 -12.70 -21.54 -11.69
CA GLU A 110 -11.37 -21.08 -12.04
C GLU A 110 -11.37 -19.64 -12.60
N LYS A 111 -12.41 -19.30 -13.37
CA LYS A 111 -12.60 -17.93 -13.87
C LYS A 111 -12.78 -16.93 -12.71
N GLY A 112 -13.58 -17.29 -11.72
CA GLY A 112 -13.79 -16.46 -10.53
C GLY A 112 -12.50 -16.25 -9.74
N LYS A 113 -11.73 -17.32 -9.48
CA LYS A 113 -10.41 -17.21 -8.83
C LYS A 113 -9.45 -16.30 -9.60
N MET A 114 -9.45 -16.40 -10.93
CA MET A 114 -8.61 -15.56 -11.78
C MET A 114 -9.03 -14.09 -11.73
N ILE A 115 -10.33 -13.79 -11.73
CA ILE A 115 -10.83 -12.42 -11.61
C ILE A 115 -10.36 -11.80 -10.29
N TRP A 116 -10.57 -12.49 -9.17
CA TRP A 116 -10.14 -12.03 -7.87
C TRP A 116 -8.62 -11.88 -7.76
N THR A 117 -7.85 -12.78 -8.35
CA THR A 117 -6.38 -12.64 -8.44
C THR A 117 -5.98 -11.36 -9.19
N LYS A 118 -6.68 -11.03 -10.28
CA LYS A 118 -6.43 -9.78 -11.01
C LYS A 118 -6.82 -8.55 -10.19
N VAL A 119 -7.93 -8.60 -9.47
CA VAL A 119 -8.35 -7.51 -8.55
C VAL A 119 -7.27 -7.28 -7.49
N LEU A 120 -6.78 -8.36 -6.85
CA LEU A 120 -5.67 -8.27 -5.91
C LEU A 120 -4.44 -7.60 -6.52
N GLY A 121 -4.02 -8.07 -7.70
CA GLY A 121 -2.83 -7.55 -8.37
C GLY A 121 -2.98 -6.09 -8.76
N VAL A 122 -4.11 -5.68 -9.36
CA VAL A 122 -4.38 -4.29 -9.74
C VAL A 122 -4.40 -3.38 -8.51
N ALA A 123 -5.09 -3.77 -7.44
CA ALA A 123 -5.09 -3.01 -6.19
C ALA A 123 -3.68 -2.88 -5.60
N SER A 124 -2.89 -3.97 -5.66
CA SER A 124 -1.50 -4.00 -5.18
C SER A 124 -0.55 -3.10 -5.99
N PHE A 125 -0.85 -2.81 -7.27
CA PHE A 125 -0.14 -1.78 -8.03
C PHE A 125 -0.62 -0.38 -7.69
N ALA A 126 -1.94 -0.19 -7.60
CA ALA A 126 -2.54 1.12 -7.42
C ALA A 126 -2.23 1.75 -6.05
N ILE A 127 -2.31 0.97 -4.97
CA ILE A 127 -2.16 1.49 -3.61
C ILE A 127 -0.77 2.10 -3.37
N PRO A 128 0.36 1.39 -3.56
CA PRO A 128 1.69 1.98 -3.34
C PRO A 128 2.00 3.11 -4.34
N PHE A 129 1.47 3.06 -5.56
CA PHE A 129 1.56 4.18 -6.50
C PHE A 129 0.87 5.43 -5.94
N LEU A 130 -0.34 5.31 -5.40
CA LEU A 130 -1.08 6.42 -4.80
C LEU A 130 -0.41 6.96 -3.53
N PHE A 131 0.16 6.10 -2.70
CA PHE A 131 0.98 6.54 -1.56
C PHE A 131 2.20 7.33 -2.02
N GLY A 132 2.92 6.85 -3.03
CA GLY A 132 4.09 7.55 -3.56
C GLY A 132 3.73 8.90 -4.18
N LEU A 133 2.60 8.99 -4.87
CA LEU A 133 2.04 10.23 -5.40
C LEU A 133 1.72 11.22 -4.26
N MET A 134 1.08 10.73 -3.19
CA MET A 134 0.76 11.52 -2.00
C MET A 134 2.02 12.04 -1.29
N PHE A 135 3.00 11.18 -1.03
CA PHE A 135 4.26 11.59 -0.36
C PHE A 135 5.03 12.62 -1.16
N THR A 136 5.14 12.41 -2.47
CA THR A 136 5.83 13.37 -3.33
C THR A 136 5.07 14.70 -3.38
N GLY A 137 3.74 14.67 -3.39
CA GLY A 137 2.90 15.86 -3.25
C GLY A 137 3.14 16.59 -1.93
N MET A 138 3.27 15.87 -0.82
CA MET A 138 3.61 16.44 0.49
C MET A 138 5.00 17.10 0.51
N ILE A 139 6.01 16.46 -0.12
CA ILE A 139 7.38 17.01 -0.22
C ILE A 139 7.41 18.29 -1.07
N GLN A 140 6.58 18.39 -2.10
CA GLN A 140 6.47 19.59 -2.94
C GLN A 140 5.80 20.76 -2.21
N GLY A 141 5.13 20.48 -1.09
CA GLY A 141 4.37 21.44 -0.31
C GLY A 141 2.87 21.37 -0.60
N VAL A 142 2.09 21.66 0.42
CA VAL A 142 0.63 21.67 0.38
C VAL A 142 0.15 23.11 0.38
N PRO A 143 -0.46 23.63 -0.71
CA PRO A 143 -0.99 24.97 -0.73
C PRO A 143 -2.09 25.15 0.33
N MET A 144 -1.94 26.19 1.16
CA MET A 144 -2.87 26.53 2.23
C MET A 144 -3.25 28.00 2.17
N ASP A 145 -4.48 28.32 2.58
CA ASP A 145 -4.90 29.71 2.77
C ASP A 145 -4.35 30.30 4.08
N ALA A 146 -4.60 31.59 4.31
CA ALA A 146 -4.16 32.27 5.54
C ALA A 146 -4.81 31.71 6.82
N LYS A 147 -5.86 30.90 6.71
CA LYS A 147 -6.55 30.24 7.83
C LYS A 147 -6.08 28.81 8.07
N GLY A 148 -5.11 28.33 7.25
CA GLY A 148 -4.59 26.97 7.34
C GLY A 148 -5.44 25.90 6.63
N ASN A 149 -6.44 26.30 5.84
CA ASN A 149 -7.20 25.35 5.05
C ASN A 149 -6.44 24.98 3.78
N VAL A 150 -6.46 23.70 3.42
CA VAL A 150 -5.85 23.23 2.17
C VAL A 150 -6.68 23.70 0.99
N THR A 151 -6.04 24.39 0.05
CA THR A 151 -6.67 24.92 -1.18
C THR A 151 -6.34 24.08 -2.41
N ALA A 152 -5.49 23.07 -2.26
CA ALA A 152 -5.08 22.18 -3.32
C ALA A 152 -6.24 21.32 -3.82
N THR A 153 -6.23 21.06 -5.13
CA THR A 153 -7.12 20.12 -5.80
C THR A 153 -6.37 18.85 -6.19
N PHE A 154 -7.08 17.80 -6.59
CA PHE A 154 -6.45 16.57 -7.07
C PHE A 154 -5.42 16.83 -8.17
N THR A 155 -5.72 17.72 -9.11
CA THR A 155 -4.82 18.08 -10.22
C THR A 155 -3.55 18.80 -9.76
N THR A 156 -3.56 19.42 -8.60
CA THR A 156 -2.35 20.06 -8.01
C THR A 156 -1.30 19.00 -7.66
N TYR A 157 -1.74 17.84 -7.22
CA TYR A 157 -0.86 16.75 -6.80
C TYR A 157 -0.48 15.78 -7.92
N VAL A 158 -1.21 15.79 -9.05
CA VAL A 158 -0.91 14.94 -10.21
C VAL A 158 -0.01 15.72 -11.18
N ASN A 159 1.29 15.69 -10.94
CA ASN A 159 2.30 16.28 -11.79
C ASN A 159 3.41 15.26 -12.09
N PHE A 160 4.33 15.60 -12.98
CA PHE A 160 5.40 14.69 -13.41
C PHE A 160 6.21 14.12 -12.23
N LEU A 161 6.60 14.98 -11.27
CA LEU A 161 7.39 14.55 -10.13
C LEU A 161 6.62 13.59 -9.22
N SER A 162 5.33 13.87 -8.99
CA SER A 162 4.47 12.99 -8.18
C SER A 162 4.25 11.63 -8.84
N VAL A 163 4.10 11.61 -10.17
CA VAL A 163 3.99 10.34 -10.92
C VAL A 163 5.29 9.54 -10.81
N VAL A 164 6.46 10.19 -10.93
CA VAL A 164 7.76 9.52 -10.72
C VAL A 164 7.86 8.97 -9.29
N GLY A 165 7.43 9.73 -8.28
CA GLY A 165 7.40 9.26 -6.90
C GLY A 165 6.43 8.07 -6.70
N GLY A 166 5.27 8.12 -7.35
CA GLY A 166 4.32 7.01 -7.39
C GLY A 166 4.94 5.73 -7.95
N VAL A 167 5.59 5.83 -9.11
CA VAL A 167 6.28 4.70 -9.74
C VAL A 167 7.43 4.19 -8.86
N ALA A 168 8.19 5.08 -8.24
CA ALA A 168 9.30 4.69 -7.37
C ALA A 168 8.83 3.86 -6.16
N VAL A 169 7.80 4.32 -5.43
CA VAL A 169 7.25 3.58 -4.28
C VAL A 169 6.64 2.25 -4.71
N MET A 170 5.92 2.24 -5.83
CA MET A 170 5.36 1.02 -6.41
C MET A 170 6.44 -0.01 -6.74
N LEU A 171 7.54 0.40 -7.40
CA LEU A 171 8.65 -0.48 -7.73
C LEU A 171 9.41 -0.98 -6.49
N LEU A 172 9.57 -0.12 -5.47
CA LEU A 172 10.16 -0.52 -4.19
C LEU A 172 9.31 -1.59 -3.49
N ALA A 173 7.99 -1.41 -3.46
CA ALA A 173 7.07 -2.42 -2.92
C ALA A 173 7.16 -3.73 -3.71
N TRP A 174 7.24 -3.66 -5.04
CA TRP A 174 7.38 -4.85 -5.87
C TRP A 174 8.70 -5.59 -5.60
N LEU A 175 9.83 -4.86 -5.57
CA LEU A 175 11.13 -5.43 -5.23
C LEU A 175 11.11 -6.07 -3.83
N HIS A 176 10.45 -5.44 -2.86
CA HIS A 176 10.30 -5.98 -1.51
C HIS A 176 9.53 -7.31 -1.53
N GLY A 177 8.41 -7.40 -2.25
CA GLY A 177 7.64 -8.62 -2.41
C GLY A 177 8.36 -9.72 -3.20
N LEU A 178 9.16 -9.36 -4.22
CA LEU A 178 10.01 -10.33 -4.94
C LEU A 178 11.01 -10.99 -3.99
N ASN A 179 11.68 -10.20 -3.14
CA ASN A 179 12.60 -10.71 -2.12
C ASN A 179 11.87 -11.59 -1.09
N TYR A 180 10.68 -11.17 -0.64
CA TYR A 180 9.87 -11.96 0.29
C TYR A 180 9.49 -13.32 -0.33
N LEU A 181 9.00 -13.33 -1.57
CA LEU A 181 8.67 -14.58 -2.29
C LEU A 181 9.92 -15.45 -2.51
N ALA A 182 11.08 -14.85 -2.79
CA ALA A 182 12.32 -15.60 -2.93
C ALA A 182 12.74 -16.31 -1.63
N LEU A 183 12.30 -15.84 -0.48
CA LEU A 183 12.52 -16.45 0.84
C LEU A 183 11.44 -17.47 1.20
N LYS A 184 10.18 -17.17 0.90
CA LYS A 184 9.00 -17.91 1.39
C LYS A 184 8.49 -18.99 0.43
N THR A 185 8.95 -19.00 -0.83
CA THR A 185 8.47 -19.94 -1.84
C THR A 185 9.58 -20.91 -2.29
N ASP A 186 9.19 -21.97 -2.98
CA ASP A 186 10.08 -22.99 -3.52
C ASP A 186 9.94 -23.14 -5.04
N GLY A 187 10.81 -23.97 -5.62
CA GLY A 187 10.75 -24.36 -7.02
C GLY A 187 11.00 -23.22 -8.00
N ASP A 188 10.19 -23.18 -9.07
CA ASP A 188 10.40 -22.24 -10.17
C ASP A 188 9.97 -20.81 -9.83
N LEU A 189 8.94 -20.63 -9.00
CA LEU A 189 8.54 -19.32 -8.53
C LEU A 189 9.67 -18.62 -7.78
N ARG A 190 10.35 -19.34 -6.87
CA ARG A 190 11.54 -18.83 -6.15
C ARG A 190 12.65 -18.41 -7.12
N LYS A 191 12.95 -19.23 -8.12
CA LYS A 191 14.00 -18.92 -9.11
C LYS A 191 13.66 -17.67 -9.92
N LYS A 192 12.39 -17.54 -10.36
CA LYS A 192 11.90 -16.37 -11.10
C LYS A 192 12.04 -15.09 -10.27
N ASN A 193 11.57 -15.11 -9.03
CA ASN A 193 11.65 -13.96 -8.14
C ASN A 193 13.09 -13.52 -7.87
N LYS A 194 14.01 -14.48 -7.59
CA LYS A 194 15.44 -14.19 -7.42
C LYS A 194 16.12 -13.62 -8.66
N LYS A 195 15.62 -13.91 -9.85
CA LYS A 195 16.20 -13.41 -11.11
C LYS A 195 15.75 -11.99 -11.42
N ILE A 196 14.57 -11.59 -10.94
CA ILE A 196 13.98 -10.28 -11.21
C ILE A 196 14.41 -9.28 -10.12
N ALA A 197 14.50 -9.71 -8.84
CA ALA A 197 15.00 -8.91 -7.74
C ALA A 197 16.51 -8.63 -7.87
#